data_ff1a9fc0c7b54b0dcb2a765ad3bdfea6
#
_entry.id   ff1a9fc0c7b54b0dcb2a765ad3bdfea6
#
_cell.length_a   1.000
_cell.length_b   1.000
_cell.length_c   1.000
_cell.angle_alpha   90.00
_cell.angle_beta   90.00
_cell.angle_gamma   90.00
#
_symmetry.space_group_name_H-M   'P 1'
#
loop_
_entity.id
_entity.type
_entity.pdbx_description
1 polymer ?
#
loop_
_entity_poly.entity_id
_entity_poly.type
_entity_poly.pdbx_seq_one_letter_code
_entity_poly.pdbx_strand_id
1 'polypeptide(L)'
;MALSNSQYESIMRVYNRTQLQKKHELDARVDEVYEKIPAVREMNDAIAAAAVKSAKELLAGDADAVKRLRGTIADLKEQRQVLMSAYGYPADYLEMQYNCPDCKDTGYKDGIKCHCFRQREIDLLYAQSNIREVLERENFSHFSYDYFDDTKIDPRSGKTARAYMEQVTAFCHRYVDGFKEEKGNILFTGKTGLGKTFLSNCIAKELIERCFSVVYLPAVEMYEIFSRDRFANDATDEDRDRSQYLLECDLLIIDDLGTELVNTFTTSQLFYVVNERLNRKKGTIISTNLPVNEMRDEFTDRVMSRIISQYQIIPLYGEDI
;
A
#
# COMPACT_ATOMS: atom_id res chain seq x y z
N MET A 1 18.97 -5.88 -5.48
CA MET A 1 18.64 -6.59 -6.72
C MET A 1 18.96 -5.74 -7.92
N ALA A 2 19.56 -6.31 -8.94
CA ALA A 2 19.56 -5.74 -10.26
C ALA A 2 18.40 -6.39 -11.05
N LEU A 3 17.27 -5.68 -11.18
CA LEU A 3 16.30 -6.00 -12.22
C LEU A 3 17.06 -6.19 -13.55
N SER A 4 16.62 -7.10 -14.39
CA SER A 4 17.13 -7.09 -15.77
C SER A 4 16.83 -5.72 -16.39
N ASN A 5 17.66 -5.26 -17.32
CA ASN A 5 17.42 -3.96 -17.97
C ASN A 5 16.02 -3.87 -18.57
N SER A 6 15.48 -4.96 -19.12
CA SER A 6 14.13 -4.99 -19.69
C SER A 6 13.03 -4.84 -18.63
N GLN A 7 13.20 -5.44 -17.45
CA GLN A 7 12.27 -5.31 -16.33
C GLN A 7 12.29 -3.89 -15.77
N TYR A 8 13.48 -3.33 -15.56
CA TYR A 8 13.63 -1.94 -15.12
C TYR A 8 12.99 -0.97 -16.11
N GLU A 9 13.26 -1.10 -17.41
CA GLU A 9 12.67 -0.27 -18.44
C GLU A 9 11.14 -0.41 -18.50
N SER A 10 10.59 -1.61 -18.24
CA SER A 10 9.15 -1.82 -18.20
C SER A 10 8.51 -1.04 -17.08
N ILE A 11 9.11 -1.04 -15.88
CA ILE A 11 8.66 -0.24 -14.73
C ILE A 11 8.76 1.25 -15.05
N MET A 12 9.90 1.70 -15.58
CA MET A 12 10.09 3.12 -15.89
C MET A 12 9.15 3.63 -16.98
N ARG A 13 8.80 2.79 -17.95
CA ARG A 13 7.76 3.13 -18.95
C ARG A 13 6.40 3.40 -18.30
N VAL A 14 6.03 2.66 -17.27
CA VAL A 14 4.78 2.91 -16.53
C VAL A 14 4.84 4.26 -15.83
N TYR A 15 5.95 4.59 -15.15
CA TYR A 15 6.12 5.90 -14.50
C TYR A 15 6.04 7.06 -15.50
N ASN A 16 6.77 6.96 -16.60
CA ASN A 16 6.76 7.99 -17.65
C ASN A 16 5.36 8.20 -18.24
N ARG A 17 4.61 7.11 -18.48
CA ARG A 17 3.22 7.18 -18.94
C ARG A 17 2.31 7.84 -17.91
N THR A 18 2.46 7.47 -16.62
CA THR A 18 1.67 8.06 -15.52
C THR A 18 1.93 9.56 -15.41
N GLN A 19 3.19 9.99 -15.45
CA GLN A 19 3.53 11.42 -15.41
C GLN A 19 2.95 12.20 -16.60
N LEU A 20 3.06 11.62 -17.79
CA LEU A 20 2.49 12.24 -18.99
C LEU A 20 0.96 12.36 -18.90
N GLN A 21 0.30 11.30 -18.45
CA GLN A 21 -1.14 11.29 -18.23
C GLN A 21 -1.55 12.36 -17.20
N LYS A 22 -0.87 12.42 -16.04
CA LYS A 22 -1.16 13.42 -15.01
C LYS A 22 -0.94 14.84 -15.48
N LYS A 23 0.04 15.04 -16.35
CA LYS A 23 0.25 16.36 -16.99
C LYS A 23 -0.91 16.71 -17.92
N HIS A 24 -1.35 15.79 -18.77
CA HIS A 24 -2.50 16.02 -19.66
C HIS A 24 -3.80 16.27 -18.86
N GLU A 25 -4.00 15.56 -17.73
CA GLU A 25 -5.14 15.80 -16.84
C GLU A 25 -5.09 17.20 -16.21
N LEU A 26 -3.89 17.68 -15.85
CA LEU A 26 -3.72 19.06 -15.38
C LEU A 26 -3.97 20.08 -16.49
N ASP A 27 -3.38 19.88 -17.67
CA ASP A 27 -3.56 20.77 -18.81
C ASP A 27 -5.06 20.92 -19.16
N ALA A 28 -5.80 19.81 -19.19
CA ALA A 28 -7.25 19.82 -19.43
C ALA A 28 -8.02 20.61 -18.34
N ARG A 29 -7.63 20.48 -17.05
CA ARG A 29 -8.24 21.28 -15.96
C ARG A 29 -7.89 22.76 -16.08
N VAL A 30 -6.68 23.08 -16.52
CA VAL A 30 -6.27 24.47 -16.78
C VAL A 30 -7.09 25.06 -17.91
N ASP A 31 -7.24 24.33 -19.02
CA ASP A 31 -8.04 24.78 -20.18
C ASP A 31 -9.51 24.97 -19.79
N GLU A 32 -10.09 24.06 -19.03
CA GLU A 32 -11.45 24.17 -18.49
C GLU A 32 -11.63 25.46 -17.67
N VAL A 33 -10.70 25.74 -16.76
CA VAL A 33 -10.76 26.94 -15.92
C VAL A 33 -10.58 28.21 -16.76
N TYR A 34 -9.67 28.20 -17.73
CA TYR A 34 -9.46 29.35 -18.60
C TYR A 34 -10.66 29.67 -19.52
N GLU A 35 -11.37 28.62 -19.95
CA GLU A 35 -12.60 28.77 -20.72
C GLU A 35 -13.73 29.35 -19.85
N LYS A 36 -13.90 28.84 -18.63
CA LYS A 36 -14.98 29.29 -17.73
C LYS A 36 -14.67 30.60 -17.01
N ILE A 37 -13.40 30.89 -16.76
CA ILE A 37 -12.94 32.08 -16.01
C ILE A 37 -11.74 32.71 -16.70
N PRO A 38 -11.96 33.48 -17.80
CA PRO A 38 -10.86 34.09 -18.56
C PRO A 38 -9.92 34.96 -17.71
N ALA A 39 -10.42 35.60 -16.64
CA ALA A 39 -9.64 36.41 -15.73
C ALA A 39 -8.51 35.62 -15.04
N VAL A 40 -8.68 34.30 -14.83
CA VAL A 40 -7.62 33.45 -14.27
C VAL A 40 -6.46 33.32 -15.24
N ARG A 41 -6.73 33.24 -16.54
CA ARG A 41 -5.69 33.26 -17.58
C ARG A 41 -4.93 34.57 -17.59
N GLU A 42 -5.64 35.69 -17.53
CA GLU A 42 -5.03 37.05 -17.50
C GLU A 42 -4.12 37.20 -16.27
N MET A 43 -4.53 36.69 -15.10
CA MET A 43 -3.70 36.68 -13.87
C MET A 43 -2.42 35.84 -14.02
N ASN A 44 -2.52 34.68 -14.66
CA ASN A 44 -1.35 33.82 -14.88
C ASN A 44 -0.40 34.46 -15.91
N ASP A 45 -0.90 35.10 -16.94
CA ASP A 45 -0.12 35.84 -17.93
C ASP A 45 0.57 37.07 -17.25
N ALA A 46 -0.12 37.74 -16.33
CA ALA A 46 0.45 38.83 -15.54
C ALA A 46 1.58 38.36 -14.62
N ILE A 47 1.46 37.19 -13.99
CA ILE A 47 2.51 36.58 -13.21
C ILE A 47 3.75 36.29 -14.08
N ALA A 48 3.56 35.70 -15.26
CA ALA A 48 4.64 35.43 -16.21
C ALA A 48 5.34 36.72 -16.68
N ALA A 49 4.56 37.75 -17.02
CA ALA A 49 5.09 39.06 -17.43
C ALA A 49 5.89 39.73 -16.28
N ALA A 50 5.37 39.69 -15.05
CA ALA A 50 6.06 40.21 -13.86
C ALA A 50 7.39 39.47 -13.60
N ALA A 51 7.44 38.16 -13.78
CA ALA A 51 8.66 37.36 -13.63
C ALA A 51 9.74 37.76 -14.65
N VAL A 52 9.35 37.94 -15.94
CA VAL A 52 10.26 38.40 -17.00
C VAL A 52 10.78 39.80 -16.72
N LYS A 53 9.91 40.72 -16.26
CA LYS A 53 10.30 42.07 -15.88
C LYS A 53 11.29 42.07 -14.72
N SER A 54 11.00 41.33 -13.66
CA SER A 54 11.90 41.25 -12.48
C SER A 54 13.25 40.65 -12.84
N ALA A 55 13.32 39.67 -13.76
CA ALA A 55 14.59 39.10 -14.22
C ALA A 55 15.43 40.15 -14.94
N LYS A 56 14.85 41.03 -15.77
CA LYS A 56 15.54 42.13 -16.43
C LYS A 56 16.04 43.19 -15.43
N GLU A 57 15.22 43.55 -14.44
CA GLU A 57 15.57 44.51 -13.38
C GLU A 57 16.74 43.96 -12.51
N LEU A 58 16.73 42.67 -12.19
CA LEU A 58 17.80 42.01 -11.44
C LEU A 58 19.14 42.06 -12.21
N LEU A 59 19.09 41.76 -13.52
CA LEU A 59 20.27 41.87 -14.38
C LEU A 59 20.80 43.31 -14.52
N ALA A 60 19.92 44.31 -14.35
CA ALA A 60 20.30 45.75 -14.31
C ALA A 60 20.84 46.21 -12.92
N GLY A 61 20.92 45.30 -11.93
CA GLY A 61 21.50 45.57 -10.62
C GLY A 61 20.48 45.93 -9.53
N ASP A 62 19.20 45.81 -9.76
CA ASP A 62 18.16 46.10 -8.77
C ASP A 62 17.95 44.90 -7.82
N ALA A 63 18.51 44.97 -6.63
CA ALA A 63 18.43 43.92 -5.62
C ALA A 63 17.02 43.72 -5.04
N ASP A 64 16.14 44.71 -5.10
CA ASP A 64 14.77 44.63 -4.60
C ASP A 64 13.77 44.06 -5.60
N ALA A 65 14.15 43.82 -6.85
CA ALA A 65 13.29 43.29 -7.90
C ALA A 65 12.62 41.97 -7.50
N VAL A 66 13.36 41.04 -6.88
CA VAL A 66 12.84 39.73 -6.41
C VAL A 66 11.81 39.89 -5.28
N LYS A 67 12.01 40.85 -4.38
CA LYS A 67 11.06 41.10 -3.28
C LYS A 67 9.73 41.63 -3.80
N ARG A 68 9.82 42.60 -4.76
CA ARG A 68 8.59 43.10 -5.43
C ARG A 68 7.86 42.01 -6.20
N LEU A 69 8.58 41.17 -6.94
CA LEU A 69 8.00 40.05 -7.65
C LEU A 69 7.24 39.10 -6.71
N ARG A 70 7.84 38.75 -5.56
CA ARG A 70 7.17 37.89 -4.57
C ARG A 70 5.86 38.49 -4.07
N GLY A 71 5.82 39.80 -3.79
CA GLY A 71 4.59 40.50 -3.42
C GLY A 71 3.54 40.40 -4.52
N THR A 72 3.89 40.77 -5.77
CA THR A 72 2.96 40.70 -6.92
C THR A 72 2.43 39.28 -7.15
N ILE A 73 3.27 38.25 -7.04
CA ILE A 73 2.84 36.86 -7.19
C ILE A 73 1.87 36.47 -6.06
N ALA A 74 2.14 36.88 -4.81
CA ALA A 74 1.27 36.57 -3.68
C ALA A 74 -0.13 37.18 -3.88
N ASP A 75 -0.20 38.45 -4.23
CA ASP A 75 -1.45 39.20 -4.45
C ASP A 75 -2.28 38.57 -5.61
N LEU A 76 -1.63 38.25 -6.73
CA LEU A 76 -2.31 37.63 -7.88
C LEU A 76 -2.77 36.19 -7.58
N LYS A 77 -2.01 35.43 -6.81
CA LYS A 77 -2.42 34.09 -6.37
C LYS A 77 -3.60 34.13 -5.41
N GLU A 78 -3.64 35.08 -4.51
CA GLU A 78 -4.78 35.26 -3.59
C GLU A 78 -6.05 35.64 -4.36
N GLN A 79 -5.95 36.61 -5.26
CA GLN A 79 -7.07 37.01 -6.12
C GLN A 79 -7.57 35.83 -6.97
N ARG A 80 -6.67 35.05 -7.57
CA ARG A 80 -7.00 33.84 -8.31
C ARG A 80 -7.74 32.82 -7.45
N GLN A 81 -7.27 32.60 -6.22
CA GLN A 81 -7.88 31.65 -5.31
C GLN A 81 -9.30 32.05 -4.91
N VAL A 82 -9.52 33.32 -4.60
CA VAL A 82 -10.85 33.88 -4.31
C VAL A 82 -11.78 33.69 -5.51
N LEU A 83 -11.31 33.99 -6.70
CA LEU A 83 -12.09 33.86 -7.91
C LEU A 83 -12.47 32.41 -8.23
N MET A 84 -11.49 31.49 -8.12
CA MET A 84 -11.73 30.05 -8.32
C MET A 84 -12.73 29.49 -7.30
N SER A 85 -12.61 29.88 -6.02
CA SER A 85 -13.54 29.47 -4.97
C SER A 85 -14.96 29.97 -5.24
N ALA A 86 -15.13 31.20 -5.78
CA ALA A 86 -16.42 31.75 -6.16
C ALA A 86 -17.12 30.94 -7.28
N TYR A 87 -16.34 30.27 -8.13
CA TYR A 87 -16.85 29.37 -9.17
C TYR A 87 -16.94 27.90 -8.71
N GLY A 88 -16.69 27.62 -7.42
CA GLY A 88 -16.83 26.27 -6.83
C GLY A 88 -15.63 25.34 -7.06
N TYR A 89 -14.50 25.84 -7.52
CA TYR A 89 -13.29 25.04 -7.68
C TYR A 89 -12.52 24.91 -6.37
N PRO A 90 -12.03 23.69 -6.02
CA PRO A 90 -11.18 23.50 -4.84
C PRO A 90 -9.83 24.22 -5.00
N ALA A 91 -9.18 24.50 -3.86
CA ALA A 91 -7.94 25.25 -3.79
C ALA A 91 -6.78 24.64 -4.60
N ASP A 92 -6.73 23.33 -4.66
CA ASP A 92 -5.71 22.51 -5.29
C ASP A 92 -6.08 22.05 -6.72
N TYR A 93 -7.19 22.55 -7.29
CA TYR A 93 -7.69 22.09 -8.59
C TYR A 93 -6.69 22.25 -9.73
N LEU A 94 -5.89 23.30 -9.70
CA LEU A 94 -4.81 23.59 -10.66
C LEU A 94 -3.43 23.08 -10.21
N GLU A 95 -3.39 22.21 -9.20
CA GLU A 95 -2.15 21.57 -8.78
C GLU A 95 -1.99 20.18 -9.41
N MET A 96 -0.73 19.74 -9.56
CA MET A 96 -0.42 18.41 -10.05
C MET A 96 -0.87 17.36 -9.04
N GLN A 97 -1.72 16.44 -9.45
CA GLN A 97 -2.16 15.32 -8.63
C GLN A 97 -1.31 14.07 -8.94
N TYR A 98 -0.67 13.54 -7.92
CA TYR A 98 0.21 12.38 -8.05
C TYR A 98 -0.45 11.12 -7.48
N ASN A 99 -0.20 9.96 -8.09
CA ASN A 99 -0.60 8.67 -7.54
C ASN A 99 0.24 8.31 -6.31
N CYS A 100 1.54 8.62 -6.35
CA CYS A 100 2.43 8.49 -5.21
C CYS A 100 2.92 9.88 -4.77
N PRO A 101 2.43 10.41 -3.62
CA PRO A 101 2.82 11.72 -3.13
C PRO A 101 4.29 11.81 -2.72
N ASP A 102 4.90 10.69 -2.30
CA ASP A 102 6.28 10.67 -1.80
C ASP A 102 7.31 10.88 -2.90
N CYS A 103 7.18 10.20 -4.03
CA CYS A 103 8.11 10.34 -5.17
C CYS A 103 7.53 11.17 -6.32
N LYS A 104 6.29 11.63 -6.22
CA LYS A 104 5.60 12.37 -7.29
C LYS A 104 5.63 11.63 -8.62
N ASP A 105 5.34 10.33 -8.55
CA ASP A 105 5.32 9.39 -9.68
C ASP A 105 6.64 9.30 -10.46
N THR A 106 7.78 9.55 -9.82
CA THR A 106 9.12 9.34 -10.43
C THR A 106 9.69 7.95 -10.14
N GLY A 107 9.14 7.24 -9.14
CA GLY A 107 9.66 5.98 -8.65
C GLY A 107 10.86 6.13 -7.71
N TYR A 108 11.41 7.35 -7.53
CA TYR A 108 12.59 7.63 -6.71
C TYR A 108 12.37 8.84 -5.81
N LYS A 109 12.94 8.77 -4.60
CA LYS A 109 13.02 9.89 -3.66
C LYS A 109 14.47 9.99 -3.16
N ASP A 110 15.11 11.12 -3.36
CA ASP A 110 16.50 11.37 -2.97
C ASP A 110 17.50 10.33 -3.49
N GLY A 111 17.27 9.84 -4.73
CA GLY A 111 18.10 8.80 -5.38
C GLY A 111 17.84 7.37 -4.90
N ILE A 112 16.90 7.18 -3.96
CA ILE A 112 16.53 5.86 -3.42
C ILE A 112 15.21 5.43 -4.05
N LYS A 113 15.08 4.13 -4.35
CA LYS A 113 13.82 3.56 -4.84
C LYS A 113 12.70 3.80 -3.85
N CYS A 114 11.63 4.42 -4.32
CA CYS A 114 10.41 4.64 -3.53
C CYS A 114 9.69 3.31 -3.22
N HIS A 115 8.87 3.27 -2.17
CA HIS A 115 8.06 2.10 -1.85
C HIS A 115 7.16 1.68 -3.03
N CYS A 116 6.60 2.62 -3.78
CA CYS A 116 5.79 2.31 -4.95
C CYS A 116 6.61 1.65 -6.08
N PHE A 117 7.90 1.96 -6.21
CA PHE A 117 8.80 1.27 -7.15
C PHE A 117 9.06 -0.17 -6.68
N ARG A 118 9.32 -0.35 -5.38
CA ARG A 118 9.51 -1.70 -4.79
C ARG A 118 8.28 -2.57 -4.95
N GLN A 119 7.07 -2.01 -4.81
CA GLN A 119 5.84 -2.76 -5.07
C GLN A 119 5.76 -3.24 -6.52
N ARG A 120 6.14 -2.40 -7.50
CA ARG A 120 6.19 -2.83 -8.91
C ARG A 120 7.23 -3.89 -9.19
N GLU A 121 8.38 -3.85 -8.50
CA GLU A 121 9.37 -4.94 -8.55
C GLU A 121 8.77 -6.24 -8.02
N ILE A 122 8.08 -6.19 -6.88
CA ILE A 122 7.39 -7.33 -6.29
C ILE A 122 6.33 -7.88 -7.26
N ASP A 123 5.48 -7.03 -7.81
CA ASP A 123 4.44 -7.40 -8.78
C ASP A 123 5.02 -8.15 -9.99
N LEU A 124 6.19 -7.74 -10.47
CA LEU A 124 6.88 -8.42 -11.58
C LEU A 124 7.46 -9.77 -11.19
N LEU A 125 8.07 -9.86 -10.01
CA LEU A 125 8.76 -11.08 -9.56
C LEU A 125 7.80 -12.20 -9.17
N TYR A 126 6.68 -11.84 -8.54
CA TYR A 126 5.72 -12.82 -8.03
C TYR A 126 4.55 -13.08 -8.98
N ALA A 127 4.58 -12.52 -10.21
CA ALA A 127 3.49 -12.65 -11.19
C ALA A 127 2.10 -12.38 -10.57
N GLN A 128 2.03 -11.46 -9.58
CA GLN A 128 0.81 -11.12 -8.85
C GLN A 128 -0.22 -10.34 -9.71
N SER A 129 -0.13 -10.45 -11.05
CA SER A 129 -1.14 -9.89 -11.96
C SER A 129 -2.57 -10.33 -11.60
N ASN A 130 -2.73 -11.56 -11.09
CA ASN A 130 -4.04 -12.09 -10.70
C ASN A 130 -4.56 -11.51 -9.37
N ILE A 131 -3.67 -11.09 -8.44
CA ILE A 131 -4.14 -10.57 -7.15
C ILE A 131 -4.89 -9.25 -7.33
N ARG A 132 -4.50 -8.41 -8.29
CA ARG A 132 -5.20 -7.14 -8.55
C ARG A 132 -6.66 -7.35 -8.92
N GLU A 133 -6.96 -8.33 -9.77
CA GLU A 133 -8.33 -8.67 -10.12
C GLU A 133 -9.12 -9.21 -8.92
N VAL A 134 -8.45 -9.96 -8.02
CA VAL A 134 -9.06 -10.43 -6.77
C VAL A 134 -9.34 -9.24 -5.86
N LEU A 135 -8.38 -8.33 -5.67
CA LEU A 135 -8.54 -7.15 -4.81
C LEU A 135 -9.61 -6.17 -5.32
N GLU A 136 -9.91 -6.14 -6.62
CA GLU A 136 -11.05 -5.38 -7.15
C GLU A 136 -12.40 -5.92 -6.68
N ARG A 137 -12.50 -7.21 -6.40
CA ARG A 137 -13.71 -7.89 -5.92
C ARG A 137 -13.71 -8.07 -4.41
N GLU A 138 -12.57 -8.36 -3.81
CA GLU A 138 -12.40 -8.63 -2.39
C GLU A 138 -11.78 -7.43 -1.69
N ASN A 139 -12.63 -6.50 -1.29
CA ASN A 139 -12.24 -5.26 -0.61
C ASN A 139 -13.36 -4.77 0.32
N PHE A 140 -13.09 -3.79 1.16
CA PHE A 140 -14.08 -3.27 2.12
C PHE A 140 -15.35 -2.71 1.48
N SER A 141 -15.30 -2.18 0.26
CA SER A 141 -16.50 -1.66 -0.41
C SER A 141 -17.45 -2.77 -0.89
N HIS A 142 -16.96 -3.98 -1.06
CA HIS A 142 -17.75 -5.17 -1.41
C HIS A 142 -18.03 -6.08 -0.21
N PHE A 143 -17.55 -5.70 1.00
CA PHE A 143 -17.81 -6.48 2.20
C PHE A 143 -19.27 -6.32 2.62
N SER A 144 -20.01 -7.44 2.69
CA SER A 144 -21.41 -7.42 3.16
C SER A 144 -21.54 -8.12 4.50
N TYR A 145 -22.22 -7.45 5.44
CA TYR A 145 -22.59 -8.04 6.73
C TYR A 145 -23.80 -8.96 6.66
N ASP A 146 -24.49 -9.03 5.52
CA ASP A 146 -25.69 -9.84 5.35
C ASP A 146 -25.44 -11.35 5.36
N TYR A 147 -24.19 -11.73 5.15
CA TYR A 147 -23.74 -13.12 5.28
C TYR A 147 -23.60 -13.59 6.73
N PHE A 148 -23.65 -12.69 7.72
CA PHE A 148 -23.42 -13.02 9.11
C PHE A 148 -24.72 -13.03 9.93
N ASP A 149 -24.97 -14.13 10.65
CA ASP A 149 -26.15 -14.28 11.50
C ASP A 149 -26.20 -13.21 12.60
N ASP A 150 -27.32 -12.49 12.66
CA ASP A 150 -27.57 -11.45 13.67
C ASP A 150 -28.52 -11.93 14.78
N THR A 151 -28.92 -13.19 14.79
CA THR A 151 -29.90 -13.73 15.72
C THR A 151 -29.33 -14.57 16.83
N LYS A 152 -28.26 -15.32 16.54
CA LYS A 152 -27.64 -16.24 17.51
C LYS A 152 -26.39 -15.63 18.13
N ILE A 153 -26.33 -15.66 19.45
CA ILE A 153 -25.13 -15.25 20.20
C ILE A 153 -24.15 -16.42 20.27
N ASP A 154 -22.94 -16.22 19.77
CA ASP A 154 -21.86 -17.18 19.93
C ASP A 154 -21.31 -17.12 21.36
N PRO A 155 -21.31 -18.26 22.11
CA PRO A 155 -20.85 -18.28 23.51
C PRO A 155 -19.40 -17.84 23.70
N ARG A 156 -18.54 -17.98 22.68
CA ARG A 156 -17.11 -17.64 22.74
C ARG A 156 -16.88 -16.13 22.66
N SER A 157 -17.65 -15.45 21.80
CA SER A 157 -17.55 -14.00 21.60
C SER A 157 -18.53 -13.20 22.47
N GLY A 158 -19.63 -13.82 22.94
CA GLY A 158 -20.73 -13.15 23.62
C GLY A 158 -21.55 -12.22 22.71
N LYS A 159 -21.44 -12.37 21.39
CA LYS A 159 -22.05 -11.50 20.38
C LYS A 159 -22.64 -12.33 19.25
N THR A 160 -23.51 -11.70 18.45
CA THR A 160 -23.91 -12.29 17.16
C THR A 160 -22.72 -12.29 16.21
N ALA A 161 -22.75 -13.18 15.21
CA ALA A 161 -21.70 -13.24 14.20
C ALA A 161 -21.53 -11.88 13.48
N ARG A 162 -22.63 -11.21 13.16
CA ARG A 162 -22.64 -9.88 12.55
C ARG A 162 -21.98 -8.84 13.44
N ALA A 163 -22.42 -8.70 14.67
CA ALA A 163 -21.87 -7.72 15.62
C ALA A 163 -20.37 -7.97 15.91
N TYR A 164 -19.94 -9.22 15.91
CA TYR A 164 -18.54 -9.56 16.04
C TYR A 164 -17.74 -9.16 14.80
N MET A 165 -18.25 -9.45 13.59
CA MET A 165 -17.58 -9.10 12.35
C MET A 165 -17.48 -7.59 12.13
N GLU A 166 -18.48 -6.81 12.56
CA GLU A 166 -18.41 -5.34 12.58
C GLU A 166 -17.23 -4.83 13.43
N GLN A 167 -16.94 -5.49 14.55
CA GLN A 167 -15.77 -5.14 15.37
C GLN A 167 -14.45 -5.54 14.71
N VAL A 168 -14.42 -6.71 14.04
CA VAL A 168 -13.25 -7.19 13.31
C VAL A 168 -12.93 -6.25 12.14
N THR A 169 -13.92 -5.86 11.36
CA THR A 169 -13.71 -4.91 10.24
C THR A 169 -13.30 -3.53 10.74
N ALA A 170 -13.91 -3.03 11.83
CA ALA A 170 -13.48 -1.78 12.45
C ALA A 170 -12.04 -1.86 12.98
N PHE A 171 -11.59 -3.01 13.46
CA PHE A 171 -10.18 -3.24 13.81
C PHE A 171 -9.30 -3.20 12.55
N CYS A 172 -9.69 -3.87 11.46
CA CYS A 172 -8.94 -3.88 10.22
C CYS A 172 -8.76 -2.46 9.65
N HIS A 173 -9.80 -1.62 9.69
CA HIS A 173 -9.69 -0.20 9.30
C HIS A 173 -8.67 0.55 10.18
N ARG A 174 -8.76 0.42 11.52
CA ARG A 174 -7.78 1.05 12.43
C ARG A 174 -6.35 0.57 12.17
N TYR A 175 -6.17 -0.71 11.88
CA TYR A 175 -4.88 -1.28 11.53
C TYR A 175 -4.30 -0.62 10.26
N VAL A 176 -5.11 -0.47 9.22
CA VAL A 176 -4.72 0.21 7.98
C VAL A 176 -4.38 1.69 8.23
N ASP A 177 -5.20 2.38 9.02
CA ASP A 177 -5.00 3.80 9.33
C ASP A 177 -3.72 4.05 10.14
N GLY A 178 -3.42 3.18 11.10
CA GLY A 178 -2.23 3.26 11.94
C GLY A 178 -0.97 2.64 11.33
N PHE A 179 -1.05 1.99 10.18
CA PHE A 179 0.03 1.17 9.63
C PHE A 179 1.33 1.93 9.33
N LYS A 180 1.24 3.23 9.06
CA LYS A 180 2.40 4.08 8.82
C LYS A 180 3.24 4.27 10.08
N GLU A 181 2.60 4.44 11.20
CA GLU A 181 3.21 4.68 12.51
C GLU A 181 3.67 3.36 13.14
N GLU A 182 2.82 2.34 13.08
CA GLU A 182 3.08 1.03 13.67
C GLU A 182 2.63 -0.10 12.74
N LYS A 183 3.60 -0.82 12.19
CA LYS A 183 3.36 -2.01 11.37
C LYS A 183 3.11 -3.21 12.29
N GLY A 184 1.88 -3.35 12.74
CA GLY A 184 1.45 -4.46 13.60
C GLY A 184 1.40 -5.81 12.88
N ASN A 185 1.17 -6.88 13.65
CA ASN A 185 0.99 -8.23 13.12
C ASN A 185 -0.38 -8.79 13.50
N ILE A 186 -1.00 -9.53 12.59
CA ILE A 186 -2.33 -10.13 12.78
C ILE A 186 -2.26 -11.62 12.52
N LEU A 187 -2.93 -12.41 13.36
CA LEU A 187 -3.24 -13.81 13.11
C LEU A 187 -4.74 -13.97 13.02
N PHE A 188 -5.25 -14.27 11.83
CA PHE A 188 -6.64 -14.69 11.64
C PHE A 188 -6.73 -16.21 11.80
N THR A 189 -7.55 -16.67 12.73
CA THR A 189 -7.81 -18.11 12.93
C THR A 189 -9.29 -18.42 12.81
N GLY A 190 -9.64 -19.62 12.37
CA GLY A 190 -11.03 -20.04 12.26
C GLY A 190 -11.26 -20.97 11.08
N LYS A 191 -12.39 -21.64 11.04
CA LYS A 191 -12.75 -22.59 9.97
C LYS A 191 -12.66 -21.95 8.59
N THR A 192 -12.61 -22.80 7.55
CA THR A 192 -12.74 -22.36 6.15
C THR A 192 -14.05 -21.61 5.96
N GLY A 193 -14.11 -20.67 5.01
CA GLY A 193 -15.32 -19.94 4.67
C GLY A 193 -15.70 -18.78 5.62
N LEU A 194 -14.91 -18.48 6.66
CA LEU A 194 -15.23 -17.39 7.61
C LEU A 194 -14.67 -16.00 7.20
N GLY A 195 -14.19 -15.84 5.98
CA GLY A 195 -13.75 -14.54 5.46
C GLY A 195 -12.33 -14.12 5.82
N LYS A 196 -11.45 -15.03 6.34
CA LYS A 196 -10.05 -14.72 6.67
C LYS A 196 -9.29 -14.12 5.48
N THR A 197 -9.31 -14.83 4.34
CA THR A 197 -8.69 -14.41 3.08
C THR A 197 -9.27 -13.10 2.59
N PHE A 198 -10.60 -12.94 2.64
CA PHE A 198 -11.29 -11.72 2.25
C PHE A 198 -10.83 -10.50 3.07
N LEU A 199 -10.75 -10.63 4.40
CA LEU A 199 -10.26 -9.55 5.28
C LEU A 199 -8.79 -9.22 5.01
N SER A 200 -7.96 -10.24 4.76
CA SER A 200 -6.56 -10.04 4.37
C SER A 200 -6.45 -9.27 3.06
N ASN A 201 -7.30 -9.59 2.07
CA ASN A 201 -7.36 -8.88 0.79
C ASN A 201 -7.89 -7.44 0.94
N CYS A 202 -8.87 -7.20 1.81
CA CYS A 202 -9.31 -5.84 2.14
C CYS A 202 -8.14 -4.98 2.66
N ILE A 203 -7.38 -5.50 3.62
CA ILE A 203 -6.21 -4.80 4.17
C ILE A 203 -5.14 -4.60 3.09
N ALA A 204 -4.86 -5.64 2.28
CA ALA A 204 -3.87 -5.57 1.20
C ALA A 204 -4.20 -4.45 0.22
N LYS A 205 -5.45 -4.37 -0.25
CA LYS A 205 -5.91 -3.35 -1.20
C LYS A 205 -5.68 -1.94 -0.66
N GLU A 206 -6.18 -1.67 0.54
CA GLU A 206 -6.04 -0.34 1.17
C GLU A 206 -4.57 0.07 1.34
N LEU A 207 -3.70 -0.85 1.75
CA LEU A 207 -2.29 -0.56 1.93
C LEU A 207 -1.56 -0.38 0.59
N ILE A 208 -1.91 -1.13 -0.46
CA ILE A 208 -1.38 -0.93 -1.82
C ILE A 208 -1.79 0.44 -2.35
N GLU A 209 -3.05 0.85 -2.17
CA GLU A 209 -3.54 2.17 -2.58
C GLU A 209 -2.85 3.31 -1.82
N ARG A 210 -2.45 3.06 -0.57
CA ARG A 210 -1.61 3.97 0.24
C ARG A 210 -0.11 3.83 -0.07
N CYS A 211 0.24 3.12 -1.14
CA CYS A 211 1.60 2.93 -1.64
C CYS A 211 2.54 2.17 -0.68
N PHE A 212 2.04 1.29 0.18
CA PHE A 212 2.88 0.34 0.92
C PHE A 212 3.20 -0.88 0.05
N SER A 213 4.39 -1.45 0.26
CA SER A 213 4.78 -2.68 -0.42
C SER A 213 4.13 -3.89 0.29
N VAL A 214 3.22 -4.56 -0.41
CA VAL A 214 2.48 -5.73 0.10
C VAL A 214 2.84 -6.95 -0.72
N VAL A 215 3.18 -8.04 -0.05
CA VAL A 215 3.32 -9.38 -0.65
C VAL A 215 2.25 -10.28 -0.06
N TYR A 216 1.46 -10.90 -0.93
CA TYR A 216 0.46 -11.91 -0.58
C TYR A 216 0.84 -13.23 -1.23
N LEU A 217 0.88 -14.30 -0.46
CA LEU A 217 1.14 -15.63 -0.97
C LEU A 217 0.63 -16.72 -0.01
N PRO A 218 0.25 -17.90 -0.53
CA PRO A 218 0.00 -19.08 0.29
C PRO A 218 1.26 -19.52 1.05
N ALA A 219 1.09 -20.14 2.22
CA ALA A 219 2.20 -20.67 3.00
C ALA A 219 3.10 -21.64 2.21
N VAL A 220 2.49 -22.48 1.39
CA VAL A 220 3.23 -23.43 0.51
C VAL A 220 4.21 -22.70 -0.40
N GLU A 221 3.78 -21.63 -1.06
CA GLU A 221 4.63 -20.85 -1.97
C GLU A 221 5.78 -20.16 -1.21
N MET A 222 5.51 -19.64 -0.01
CA MET A 222 6.56 -19.09 0.86
C MET A 222 7.67 -20.12 1.11
N TYR A 223 7.30 -21.35 1.46
CA TYR A 223 8.30 -22.41 1.71
C TYR A 223 9.05 -22.82 0.45
N GLU A 224 8.40 -22.83 -0.71
CA GLU A 224 9.05 -23.12 -1.99
C GLU A 224 10.12 -22.06 -2.31
N ILE A 225 9.82 -20.78 -2.11
CA ILE A 225 10.77 -19.68 -2.34
C ILE A 225 12.02 -19.87 -1.46
N PHE A 226 11.85 -20.12 -0.15
CA PHE A 226 12.98 -20.34 0.75
C PHE A 226 13.72 -21.67 0.50
N SER A 227 13.02 -22.70 0.02
CA SER A 227 13.63 -23.95 -0.37
C SER A 227 14.57 -23.78 -1.58
N ARG A 228 14.14 -23.04 -2.59
CA ARG A 228 14.94 -22.72 -3.78
C ARG A 228 16.18 -21.91 -3.42
N ASP A 229 16.02 -20.86 -2.63
CA ASP A 229 17.11 -20.00 -2.20
C ASP A 229 18.21 -20.77 -1.42
N ARG A 230 17.84 -21.77 -0.61
CA ARG A 230 18.76 -22.46 0.30
C ARG A 230 19.33 -23.77 -0.21
N PHE A 231 18.57 -24.50 -1.01
CA PHE A 231 18.91 -25.91 -1.35
C PHE A 231 19.06 -26.17 -2.86
N ALA A 232 18.66 -25.26 -3.71
CA ALA A 232 18.90 -25.44 -5.14
C ALA A 232 20.39 -25.24 -5.43
N ASN A 233 21.05 -26.27 -6.03
CA ASN A 233 22.46 -26.18 -6.44
C ASN A 233 22.70 -25.11 -7.51
N ASP A 234 21.62 -24.65 -8.15
CA ASP A 234 21.55 -23.65 -9.21
C ASP A 234 20.74 -22.42 -8.79
N ALA A 235 20.65 -22.14 -7.47
CA ALA A 235 19.95 -20.97 -6.95
C ALA A 235 20.46 -19.70 -7.65
N THR A 236 19.54 -19.01 -8.30
CA THR A 236 19.83 -17.78 -9.05
C THR A 236 19.84 -16.57 -8.12
N ASP A 237 20.41 -15.46 -8.59
CA ASP A 237 20.29 -14.19 -7.87
C ASP A 237 18.82 -13.78 -7.74
N GLU A 238 17.95 -14.17 -8.68
CA GLU A 238 16.52 -13.95 -8.63
C GLU A 238 15.84 -14.69 -7.45
N ASP A 239 16.24 -15.94 -7.16
CA ASP A 239 15.69 -16.71 -6.03
C ASP A 239 16.04 -16.06 -4.68
N ARG A 240 17.30 -15.60 -4.54
CA ARG A 240 17.74 -14.85 -3.34
C ARG A 240 16.98 -13.55 -3.16
N ASP A 241 16.77 -12.85 -4.26
CA ASP A 241 16.04 -11.59 -4.23
C ASP A 241 14.58 -11.79 -3.84
N ARG A 242 13.93 -12.87 -4.32
CA ARG A 242 12.58 -13.23 -3.91
C ARG A 242 12.49 -13.46 -2.40
N SER A 243 13.36 -14.28 -1.83
CA SER A 243 13.37 -14.54 -0.38
C SER A 243 13.61 -13.27 0.43
N GLN A 244 14.50 -12.39 -0.04
CA GLN A 244 14.76 -11.11 0.61
C GLN A 244 13.56 -10.16 0.55
N TYR A 245 12.80 -10.13 -0.55
CA TYR A 245 11.59 -9.32 -0.63
C TYR A 245 10.52 -9.71 0.38
N LEU A 246 10.37 -11.02 0.66
CA LEU A 246 9.47 -11.48 1.72
C LEU A 246 9.84 -10.91 3.09
N LEU A 247 11.12 -10.68 3.33
CA LEU A 247 11.61 -10.12 4.59
C LEU A 247 11.54 -8.59 4.66
N GLU A 248 11.54 -7.91 3.51
CA GLU A 248 11.69 -6.44 3.43
C GLU A 248 10.40 -5.70 3.09
N CYS A 249 9.41 -6.35 2.46
CA CYS A 249 8.13 -5.71 2.15
C CYS A 249 7.47 -5.15 3.43
N ASP A 250 6.66 -4.11 3.29
CA ASP A 250 6.03 -3.46 4.43
C ASP A 250 5.00 -4.37 5.11
N LEU A 251 4.20 -5.08 4.31
CA LEU A 251 3.27 -6.12 4.78
C LEU A 251 3.51 -7.43 4.01
N LEU A 252 3.65 -8.53 4.75
CA LEU A 252 3.60 -9.89 4.23
C LEU A 252 2.31 -10.55 4.69
N ILE A 253 1.56 -11.11 3.77
CA ILE A 253 0.36 -11.92 4.04
C ILE A 253 0.69 -13.37 3.70
N ILE A 254 0.68 -14.22 4.71
CA ILE A 254 0.86 -15.67 4.60
C ILE A 254 -0.51 -16.30 4.77
N ASP A 255 -1.09 -16.76 3.66
CA ASP A 255 -2.44 -17.32 3.67
C ASP A 255 -2.42 -18.84 3.82
N ASP A 256 -3.46 -19.37 4.47
CA ASP A 256 -3.71 -20.79 4.68
C ASP A 256 -2.53 -21.56 5.34
N LEU A 257 -1.90 -20.96 6.36
CA LEU A 257 -0.86 -21.64 7.15
C LEU A 257 -1.42 -22.90 7.81
N GLY A 258 -0.68 -24.02 7.67
CA GLY A 258 -1.04 -25.33 8.23
C GLY A 258 -1.80 -26.23 7.24
N THR A 259 -1.88 -25.84 5.96
CA THR A 259 -2.37 -26.71 4.87
C THR A 259 -1.24 -27.50 4.22
N GLU A 260 -0.01 -27.09 4.46
CA GLU A 260 1.22 -27.77 4.02
C GLU A 260 1.62 -28.91 4.95
N LEU A 261 2.54 -29.74 4.46
CA LEU A 261 3.16 -30.76 5.31
C LEU A 261 4.09 -30.09 6.34
N VAL A 262 3.65 -30.04 7.61
CA VAL A 262 4.47 -29.47 8.68
C VAL A 262 5.62 -30.42 9.00
N ASN A 263 6.84 -29.93 8.91
CA ASN A 263 8.07 -30.67 9.23
C ASN A 263 9.14 -29.72 9.80
N THR A 264 10.30 -30.25 10.15
CA THR A 264 11.39 -29.47 10.74
C THR A 264 11.85 -28.33 9.85
N PHE A 265 11.83 -28.50 8.52
CA PHE A 265 12.20 -27.45 7.57
C PHE A 265 11.16 -26.33 7.58
N THR A 266 9.88 -26.65 7.32
CA THR A 266 8.81 -25.64 7.25
C THR A 266 8.68 -24.86 8.56
N THR A 267 8.77 -25.55 9.70
CA THR A 267 8.75 -24.89 11.02
C THR A 267 9.94 -23.96 11.23
N SER A 268 11.15 -24.38 10.81
CA SER A 268 12.35 -23.53 10.91
C SER A 268 12.28 -22.33 10.00
N GLN A 269 11.69 -22.45 8.80
CA GLN A 269 11.50 -21.32 7.88
C GLN A 269 10.46 -20.35 8.42
N LEU A 270 9.33 -20.83 8.91
CA LEU A 270 8.32 -19.96 9.53
C LEU A 270 8.93 -19.18 10.71
N PHE A 271 9.69 -19.84 11.57
CA PHE A 271 10.40 -19.15 12.66
C PHE A 271 11.32 -18.07 12.13
N TYR A 272 12.12 -18.38 11.10
CA TYR A 272 13.04 -17.42 10.48
C TYR A 272 12.30 -16.21 9.94
N VAL A 273 11.26 -16.40 9.13
CA VAL A 273 10.47 -15.32 8.54
C VAL A 273 9.83 -14.45 9.62
N VAL A 274 9.13 -15.06 10.57
CA VAL A 274 8.46 -14.34 11.66
C VAL A 274 9.47 -13.53 12.47
N ASN A 275 10.60 -14.15 12.88
CA ASN A 275 11.61 -13.50 13.70
C ASN A 275 12.31 -12.36 12.96
N GLU A 276 12.71 -12.57 11.70
CA GLU A 276 13.38 -11.52 10.90
C GLU A 276 12.45 -10.34 10.65
N ARG A 277 11.19 -10.57 10.35
CA ARG A 277 10.24 -9.49 10.11
C ARG A 277 9.93 -8.70 11.38
N LEU A 278 9.82 -9.37 12.54
CA LEU A 278 9.70 -8.71 13.84
C LEU A 278 10.92 -7.81 14.13
N ASN A 279 12.13 -8.33 13.91
CA ASN A 279 13.38 -7.57 14.12
C ASN A 279 13.45 -6.34 13.20
N ARG A 280 12.95 -6.46 11.97
CA ARG A 280 12.89 -5.36 10.99
C ARG A 280 11.69 -4.44 11.15
N LYS A 281 10.82 -4.68 12.14
CA LYS A 281 9.57 -3.96 12.39
C LYS A 281 8.68 -3.91 11.15
N LYS A 282 8.49 -5.05 10.49
CA LYS A 282 7.65 -5.22 9.30
C LYS A 282 6.35 -5.92 9.68
N GLY A 283 5.23 -5.45 9.11
CA GLY A 283 3.90 -6.03 9.36
C GLY A 283 3.74 -7.41 8.73
N THR A 284 3.11 -8.33 9.46
CA THR A 284 2.81 -9.68 8.95
C THR A 284 1.37 -10.07 9.31
N ILE A 285 0.62 -10.52 8.31
CA ILE A 285 -0.68 -11.14 8.52
C ILE A 285 -0.53 -12.63 8.21
N ILE A 286 -1.05 -13.46 9.10
CA ILE A 286 -1.12 -14.91 8.90
C ILE A 286 -2.60 -15.29 8.97
N SER A 287 -3.09 -16.08 8.03
CA SER A 287 -4.36 -16.77 8.14
C SER A 287 -4.16 -18.26 8.32
N THR A 288 -5.00 -18.89 9.12
CA THR A 288 -4.96 -20.35 9.35
C THR A 288 -6.33 -20.91 9.69
N ASN A 289 -6.57 -22.15 9.29
CA ASN A 289 -7.74 -22.90 9.70
C ASN A 289 -7.54 -23.59 11.07
N LEU A 290 -6.30 -23.65 11.55
CA LEU A 290 -5.97 -24.26 12.83
C LEU A 290 -6.35 -23.35 14.00
N PRO A 291 -7.02 -23.85 15.02
CA PRO A 291 -7.16 -23.13 16.28
C PRO A 291 -5.80 -23.03 16.99
N VAL A 292 -5.62 -22.03 17.83
CA VAL A 292 -4.32 -21.71 18.46
C VAL A 292 -3.74 -22.88 19.29
N ASN A 293 -4.60 -23.69 19.90
CA ASN A 293 -4.17 -24.90 20.62
C ASN A 293 -3.57 -25.95 19.67
N GLU A 294 -4.17 -26.19 18.51
CA GLU A 294 -3.64 -27.13 17.51
C GLU A 294 -2.36 -26.59 16.86
N MET A 295 -2.27 -25.29 16.62
CA MET A 295 -1.02 -24.68 16.17
C MET A 295 0.16 -24.94 17.10
N ARG A 296 -0.06 -25.12 18.43
CA ARG A 296 1.00 -25.46 19.39
C ARG A 296 1.52 -26.89 19.21
N ASP A 297 0.66 -27.77 18.75
CA ASP A 297 1.03 -29.17 18.50
C ASP A 297 1.78 -29.32 17.16
N GLU A 298 1.44 -28.48 16.17
CA GLU A 298 2.03 -28.50 14.84
C GLU A 298 3.34 -27.69 14.74
N PHE A 299 3.40 -26.53 15.40
CA PHE A 299 4.54 -25.62 15.33
C PHE A 299 5.33 -25.61 16.66
N THR A 300 6.63 -25.32 16.58
CA THR A 300 7.48 -25.31 17.78
C THR A 300 7.07 -24.19 18.75
N ASP A 301 7.35 -24.40 20.05
CA ASP A 301 7.16 -23.38 21.09
C ASP A 301 7.81 -22.03 20.75
N ARG A 302 8.91 -22.04 19.99
CA ARG A 302 9.60 -20.82 19.58
C ARG A 302 8.77 -19.98 18.62
N VAL A 303 8.13 -20.61 17.63
CA VAL A 303 7.20 -19.95 16.69
C VAL A 303 6.00 -19.42 17.46
N MET A 304 5.36 -20.29 18.26
CA MET A 304 4.15 -19.93 18.98
C MET A 304 4.38 -18.82 20.01
N SER A 305 5.51 -18.83 20.69
CA SER A 305 5.87 -17.75 21.62
C SER A 305 5.94 -16.38 20.92
N ARG A 306 6.50 -16.32 19.71
CA ARG A 306 6.53 -15.07 18.90
C ARG A 306 5.14 -14.65 18.47
N ILE A 307 4.35 -15.59 17.96
CA ILE A 307 2.99 -15.31 17.49
C ILE A 307 2.13 -14.82 18.66
N ILE A 308 2.10 -15.55 19.79
CA ILE A 308 1.25 -15.18 20.92
C ILE A 308 1.64 -13.83 21.53
N SER A 309 2.94 -13.51 21.56
CA SER A 309 3.43 -12.28 22.19
C SER A 309 3.41 -11.04 21.27
N GLN A 310 3.41 -11.22 19.94
CA GLN A 310 3.66 -10.14 19.00
C GLN A 310 2.56 -9.96 17.94
N TYR A 311 1.54 -10.84 17.94
CA TYR A 311 0.44 -10.77 16.98
C TYR A 311 -0.88 -10.50 17.70
N GLN A 312 -1.70 -9.65 17.10
CA GLN A 312 -3.11 -9.56 17.47
C GLN A 312 -3.83 -10.78 16.92
N ILE A 313 -4.24 -11.68 17.81
CA ILE A 313 -4.97 -12.88 17.42
C ILE A 313 -6.46 -12.55 17.28
N ILE A 314 -7.02 -12.82 16.12
CA ILE A 314 -8.42 -12.57 15.78
C ILE A 314 -9.05 -13.90 15.36
N PRO A 315 -9.73 -14.60 16.30
CA PRO A 315 -10.45 -15.81 15.98
C PRO A 315 -11.78 -15.45 15.29
N LEU A 316 -12.02 -15.97 14.10
CA LEU A 316 -13.30 -15.81 13.40
C LEU A 316 -14.24 -16.95 13.75
N TYR A 317 -15.48 -16.59 14.03
CA TYR A 317 -16.54 -17.51 14.45
C TYR A 317 -17.73 -17.38 13.49
N GLY A 318 -18.44 -18.47 13.25
CA GLY A 318 -19.64 -18.47 12.41
C GLY A 318 -19.83 -19.79 11.68
N GLU A 319 -20.78 -19.78 10.79
CA GLU A 319 -21.01 -20.82 9.78
C GLU A 319 -20.30 -20.40 8.49
N ASP A 320 -20.10 -21.32 7.56
CA ASP A 320 -19.47 -21.08 6.26
C ASP A 320 -20.29 -20.05 5.45
N ILE A 321 -19.63 -19.05 4.86
CA ILE A 321 -20.26 -17.92 4.16
C ILE A 321 -20.32 -18.20 2.65
#